data_06a43115ae680ad96f85d3615815e65f
#
_entry.id   06a43115ae680ad96f85d3615815e65f
#
_cell.length_a   1.000
_cell.length_b   1.000
_cell.length_c   1.000
_cell.angle_alpha   90.00
_cell.angle_beta   90.00
_cell.angle_gamma   90.00
#
_symmetry.space_group_name_H-M   'P 1'
#
loop_
_entity.id
_entity.type
_entity.pdbx_description
1 polymer ?
#
loop_
_entity_poly.entity_id
_entity_poly.type
_entity_poly.pdbx_seq_one_letter_code
_entity_poly.pdbx_strand_id
1 'polypeptide(L)'
;FCVIKMLADLAEILQVEDLLHCSFVPLRTVARSTMPEERFHADFGVEFCTELCKTPEGKAQVQAAIDEYFPYLPAFFGAANSKNNEIYRKWNIKLRRNEEMLD
;
A
#
# COMPACT_ATOMS: atom_id res chain seq x y z
N PHE A 1 9.90 -12.09 5.10
CA PHE A 1 8.80 -12.36 4.15
C PHE A 1 7.47 -11.78 4.64
N CYS A 2 7.05 -12.12 5.87
CA CYS A 2 5.76 -11.64 6.39
C CYS A 2 5.68 -10.12 6.49
N VAL A 3 6.77 -9.46 6.87
CA VAL A 3 6.82 -7.99 6.96
C VAL A 3 6.73 -7.36 5.58
N ILE A 4 7.47 -7.89 4.60
CA ILE A 4 7.40 -7.40 3.22
C ILE A 4 5.97 -7.54 2.71
N LYS A 5 5.35 -8.69 2.94
CA LYS A 5 3.96 -8.92 2.54
C LYS A 5 3.02 -7.93 3.21
N MET A 6 3.15 -7.72 4.52
CA MET A 6 2.31 -6.78 5.24
C MET A 6 2.45 -5.35 4.69
N LEU A 7 3.69 -4.87 4.56
CA LEU A 7 3.94 -3.50 4.10
C LEU A 7 3.49 -3.31 2.65
N ALA A 8 3.82 -4.26 1.79
CA ALA A 8 3.45 -4.18 0.37
C ALA A 8 1.94 -4.25 0.18
N ASP A 9 1.25 -5.16 0.86
CA ASP A 9 -0.20 -5.31 0.73
C ASP A 9 -0.94 -4.09 1.29
N LEU A 10 -0.49 -3.53 2.42
CA LEU A 10 -1.09 -2.30 2.96
C LEU A 10 -0.86 -1.11 2.03
N ALA A 11 0.33 -1.00 1.45
CA ALA A 11 0.64 0.05 0.47
C ALA A 11 -0.21 -0.11 -0.79
N GLU A 12 -0.41 -1.34 -1.22
CA GLU A 12 -1.22 -1.65 -2.40
C GLU A 12 -2.69 -1.28 -2.18
N ILE A 13 -3.23 -1.51 -0.99
CA ILE A 13 -4.59 -1.07 -0.63
C ILE A 13 -4.73 0.44 -0.81
N LEU A 14 -3.75 1.23 -0.36
CA LEU A 14 -3.77 2.67 -0.51
C LEU A 14 -3.78 3.09 -1.99
N GLN A 15 -3.00 2.40 -2.83
CA GLN A 15 -2.98 2.64 -4.26
C GLN A 15 -4.32 2.29 -4.92
N VAL A 16 -4.87 1.12 -4.61
CA VAL A 16 -6.15 0.68 -5.16
C VAL A 16 -7.28 1.58 -4.68
N GLU A 17 -7.27 1.98 -3.41
CA GLU A 17 -8.26 2.91 -2.85
C GLU A 17 -8.31 4.22 -3.61
N ASP A 18 -7.16 4.74 -4.04
CA ASP A 18 -7.08 5.96 -4.84
C ASP A 18 -7.70 5.79 -6.24
N LEU A 19 -7.87 4.56 -6.69
CA LEU A 19 -8.47 4.24 -8.00
C LEU A 19 -9.96 3.91 -7.93
N LEU A 20 -10.56 3.83 -6.73
CA LEU A 20 -11.98 3.47 -6.57
C LEU A 20 -12.92 4.49 -7.21
N HIS A 21 -12.46 5.73 -7.38
CA HIS A 21 -13.21 6.82 -7.99
C HIS A 21 -12.54 7.34 -9.25
N CYS A 22 -11.71 6.49 -9.89
CA CYS A 22 -10.99 6.83 -11.11
C CYS A 22 -11.96 7.23 -12.23
N SER A 23 -11.61 8.25 -12.99
CA SER A 23 -12.41 8.72 -14.14
C SER A 23 -12.43 7.72 -15.29
N PHE A 24 -11.40 6.89 -15.41
CA PHE A 24 -11.35 5.82 -16.42
C PHE A 24 -12.11 4.61 -15.90
N VAL A 25 -13.32 4.40 -16.42
CA VAL A 25 -14.27 3.42 -15.90
C VAL A 25 -13.73 1.98 -15.85
N PRO A 26 -13.04 1.45 -16.89
CA PRO A 26 -12.48 0.09 -16.79
C PRO A 26 -11.53 -0.09 -15.61
N LEU A 27 -10.66 0.88 -15.35
CA LEU A 27 -9.72 0.83 -14.22
C LEU A 27 -10.45 0.93 -12.89
N ARG A 28 -11.44 1.82 -12.80
CA ARG A 28 -12.30 1.95 -11.61
C ARG A 28 -13.02 0.64 -11.29
N THR A 29 -13.55 -0.03 -12.30
CA THR A 29 -14.27 -1.29 -12.13
C THR A 29 -13.34 -2.38 -11.61
N VAL A 30 -12.13 -2.50 -12.17
CA VAL A 30 -11.12 -3.46 -11.71
C VAL A 30 -10.72 -3.16 -10.27
N ALA A 31 -10.47 -1.89 -9.94
CA ALA A 31 -10.11 -1.49 -8.57
C ALA A 31 -11.20 -1.90 -7.57
N ARG A 32 -12.46 -1.65 -7.89
CA ARG A 32 -13.58 -2.01 -7.01
C ARG A 32 -13.74 -3.52 -6.84
N SER A 33 -13.50 -4.30 -7.90
CA SER A 33 -13.62 -5.76 -7.83
C SER A 33 -12.46 -6.42 -7.12
N THR A 34 -11.25 -5.84 -7.15
CA THR A 34 -10.07 -6.41 -6.50
C THR A 34 -9.90 -5.98 -5.05
N MET A 35 -10.53 -4.89 -4.62
CA MET A 35 -10.36 -4.34 -3.28
C MET A 35 -10.63 -5.36 -2.15
N PRO A 36 -11.70 -6.17 -2.19
CA PRO A 36 -11.91 -7.17 -1.14
C PRO A 36 -10.78 -8.18 -1.01
N GLU A 37 -10.21 -8.61 -2.14
CA GLU A 37 -9.07 -9.54 -2.14
C GLU A 37 -7.82 -8.89 -1.57
N GLU A 38 -7.57 -7.63 -1.93
CA GLU A 38 -6.42 -6.88 -1.40
C GLU A 38 -6.54 -6.69 0.10
N ARG A 39 -7.74 -6.40 0.61
CA ARG A 39 -7.98 -6.30 2.06
C ARG A 39 -7.73 -7.62 2.77
N PHE A 40 -8.15 -8.73 2.16
CA PHE A 40 -7.89 -10.06 2.70
C PHE A 40 -6.40 -10.36 2.79
N HIS A 41 -5.65 -10.04 1.74
CA HIS A 41 -4.19 -10.23 1.72
C HIS A 41 -3.49 -9.39 2.78
N ALA A 42 -3.90 -8.14 2.93
CA ALA A 42 -3.31 -7.25 3.94
C ALA A 42 -3.61 -7.74 5.36
N ASP A 43 -4.84 -8.13 5.63
CA ASP A 43 -5.25 -8.67 6.93
C ASP A 43 -4.47 -9.94 7.28
N PHE A 44 -4.26 -10.81 6.31
CA PHE A 44 -3.44 -12.02 6.46
C PHE A 44 -2.00 -11.67 6.85
N GLY A 45 -1.40 -10.69 6.17
CA GLY A 45 -0.05 -10.22 6.49
C GLY A 45 0.05 -9.64 7.90
N VAL A 46 -0.93 -8.84 8.30
CA VAL A 46 -0.99 -8.25 9.64
C VAL A 46 -1.15 -9.35 10.71
N GLU A 47 -2.02 -10.33 10.48
CA GLU A 47 -2.20 -11.46 11.40
C GLU A 47 -0.91 -12.26 11.58
N PHE A 48 -0.20 -12.55 10.50
CA PHE A 48 1.07 -13.27 10.56
C PHE A 48 2.11 -12.52 11.38
N CYS A 49 2.25 -11.21 11.14
CA CYS A 49 3.19 -10.38 11.91
C CYS A 49 2.79 -10.29 13.37
N THR A 50 1.49 -10.20 13.65
CA THR A 50 0.98 -10.20 15.03
C THR A 50 1.32 -11.50 15.74
N GLU A 51 1.16 -12.63 15.07
CA GLU A 51 1.49 -13.94 15.61
C GLU A 51 2.99 -14.06 15.92
N LEU A 52 3.85 -13.59 15.02
CA LEU A 52 5.30 -13.58 15.23
C LEU A 52 5.69 -12.69 16.41
N CYS A 53 4.97 -11.61 16.65
CA CYS A 53 5.25 -10.68 17.75
C CYS A 53 4.91 -11.22 19.14
N LYS A 54 4.28 -12.40 19.24
CA LYS A 54 3.96 -13.02 20.54
C LYS A 54 5.17 -13.48 21.32
N THR A 55 6.31 -13.67 20.65
CA THR A 55 7.58 -14.00 21.30
C THR A 55 8.52 -12.80 21.25
N PRO A 56 9.40 -12.59 22.26
CA PRO A 56 10.38 -11.49 22.21
C PRO A 56 11.31 -11.58 21.01
N GLU A 57 11.71 -12.79 20.63
CA GLU A 57 12.57 -13.06 19.47
C GLU A 57 11.90 -12.66 18.16
N GLY A 58 10.66 -13.13 17.98
CA GLY A 58 9.86 -12.80 16.80
C GLY A 58 9.58 -11.31 16.69
N LYS A 59 9.26 -10.66 17.81
CA LYS A 59 9.06 -9.22 17.87
C LYS A 59 10.29 -8.43 17.41
N ALA A 60 11.48 -8.84 17.88
CA ALA A 60 12.73 -8.21 17.46
C ALA A 60 13.00 -8.38 15.97
N GLN A 61 12.73 -9.58 15.43
CA GLN A 61 12.89 -9.85 14.00
C GLN A 61 11.93 -9.03 13.14
N VAL A 62 10.68 -8.92 13.56
CA VAL A 62 9.66 -8.11 12.86
C VAL A 62 10.06 -6.63 12.87
N GLN A 63 10.50 -6.13 14.02
CA GLN A 63 10.93 -4.73 14.11
C GLN A 63 12.14 -4.44 13.22
N ALA A 64 13.12 -5.34 13.21
CA ALA A 64 14.29 -5.20 12.33
C ALA A 64 13.91 -5.18 10.86
N ALA A 65 12.97 -6.03 10.45
CA ALA A 65 12.49 -6.07 9.08
C ALA A 65 11.73 -4.81 8.69
N ILE A 66 10.90 -4.28 9.60
CA ILE A 66 10.19 -3.02 9.38
C ILE A 66 11.20 -1.89 9.20
N ASP A 67 12.21 -1.81 10.06
CA ASP A 67 13.25 -0.78 9.97
C ASP A 67 14.02 -0.85 8.66
N GLU A 68 14.22 -2.05 8.12
CA GLU A 68 14.91 -2.26 6.85
C GLU A 68 14.06 -1.88 5.65
N TYR A 69 12.79 -2.29 5.61
CA TYR A 69 11.96 -2.20 4.40
C TYR A 69 11.04 -0.99 4.35
N PHE A 70 10.63 -0.44 5.50
CA PHE A 70 9.74 0.71 5.52
C PHE A 70 10.27 1.92 4.73
N PRO A 71 11.58 2.22 4.74
CA PRO A 71 12.12 3.35 3.97
C PRO A 71 11.93 3.23 2.44
N TYR A 72 11.61 2.06 1.92
CA TYR A 72 11.34 1.87 0.50
C TYR A 72 9.92 2.26 0.08
N LEU A 73 9.00 2.46 1.03
CA LEU A 73 7.61 2.80 0.72
C LEU A 73 7.45 4.10 -0.07
N PRO A 74 8.18 5.19 0.22
CA PRO A 74 8.06 6.40 -0.61
C PRO A 74 8.31 6.13 -2.09
N ALA A 75 9.31 5.30 -2.42
CA ALA A 75 9.59 4.93 -3.81
C ALA A 75 8.47 4.08 -4.41
N PHE A 76 7.81 3.26 -3.60
CA PHE A 76 6.67 2.45 -4.05
C PHE A 76 5.51 3.33 -4.51
N PHE A 77 5.21 4.39 -3.77
CA PHE A 77 4.12 5.32 -4.12
C PHE A 77 4.50 6.28 -5.26
N GLY A 78 5.77 6.49 -5.49
CA GLY A 78 6.30 7.40 -6.50
C GLY A 78 6.88 8.68 -5.91
N ALA A 79 7.58 9.44 -6.75
CA ALA A 79 8.28 10.64 -6.33
C ALA A 79 7.31 11.74 -5.90
N ALA A 80 7.70 12.50 -4.89
CA ALA A 80 7.01 13.74 -4.53
C ALA A 80 7.13 14.74 -5.69
N ASN A 81 6.09 15.54 -5.90
CA ASN A 81 6.03 16.54 -6.99
C ASN A 81 6.17 15.92 -8.39
N SER A 82 5.71 14.68 -8.56
CA SER A 82 5.73 13.98 -9.84
C SER A 82 4.83 14.69 -10.87
N LYS A 83 5.38 14.98 -12.04
CA LYS A 83 4.64 15.58 -13.16
C LYS A 83 3.55 14.61 -13.67
N ASN A 84 3.85 13.33 -13.74
CA ASN A 84 2.88 12.32 -14.15
C ASN A 84 1.74 12.24 -13.16
N ASN A 85 2.02 12.30 -11.87
CA ASN A 85 1.01 12.27 -10.83
C ASN A 85 0.06 13.47 -10.95
N GLU A 86 0.57 14.66 -11.25
CA GLU A 86 -0.26 15.85 -11.48
C GLU A 86 -1.16 15.69 -12.70
N ILE A 87 -0.66 15.08 -13.76
CA ILE A 87 -1.47 14.76 -14.94
C ILE A 87 -2.61 13.80 -14.58
N TYR A 88 -2.32 12.75 -13.80
CA TYR A 88 -3.33 11.81 -13.35
C TYR A 88 -4.40 12.49 -12.49
N ARG A 89 -4.00 13.40 -11.61
CA ARG A 89 -4.94 14.17 -10.79
C ARG A 89 -5.80 15.11 -11.63
N LYS A 90 -5.20 15.77 -12.63
CA LYS A 90 -5.92 16.65 -13.54
C LYS A 90 -7.07 15.95 -14.26
N TRP A 91 -6.87 14.69 -14.66
CA TRP A 91 -7.87 13.90 -15.35
C TRP A 91 -8.73 13.04 -14.41
N ASN A 92 -8.53 13.18 -13.11
CA ASN A 92 -9.22 12.40 -12.07
C ASN A 92 -9.00 10.89 -12.20
N ILE A 93 -7.88 10.48 -12.76
CA ILE A 93 -7.45 9.07 -12.77
C ILE A 93 -7.02 8.69 -11.37
N LYS A 94 -6.19 9.54 -10.74
CA LYS A 94 -5.83 9.45 -9.33
C LYS A 94 -6.24 10.75 -8.64
N LEU A 95 -6.57 10.68 -7.37
CA LEU A 95 -7.05 11.83 -6.61
C LEU A 95 -6.00 12.39 -5.65
N ARG A 96 -5.07 11.54 -5.19
CA ARG A 96 -4.05 11.90 -4.20
C ARG A 96 -2.69 12.10 -4.85
N ARG A 97 -1.87 12.93 -4.21
CA ARG A 97 -0.46 13.01 -4.56
C ARG A 97 0.29 11.81 -4.00
N ASN A 98 1.41 11.45 -4.64
CA ASN A 98 2.22 10.32 -4.18
C ASN A 98 2.65 10.47 -2.72
N GLU A 99 3.05 11.67 -2.31
CA GLU A 99 3.47 11.96 -0.94
C GLU A 99 2.35 11.83 0.09
N GLU A 100 1.09 11.99 -0.30
CA GLU A 100 -0.05 11.85 0.61
C GLU A 100 -0.32 10.39 0.98
N MET A 101 0.19 9.44 0.22
CA MET A 101 -0.03 8.01 0.44
C MET A 101 0.64 7.50 1.73
N LEU A 102 1.65 8.22 2.23
CA LEU A 102 2.36 7.83 3.46
C LEU A 102 1.66 8.32 4.73
N ASP A 103 0.77 9.27 4.61
CA ASP A 103 0.01 9.79 5.73
C ASP A 103 -1.12 8.84 6.09
#